data_b4c4deb32b607ee6853c2b19773356d2
#
_entry.id   b4c4deb32b607ee6853c2b19773356d2
#
_cell.length_a   1.000
_cell.length_b   1.000
_cell.length_c   1.000
_cell.angle_alpha   90.00
_cell.angle_beta   90.00
_cell.angle_gamma   90.00
#
_symmetry.space_group_name_H-M   'P 1'
#
loop_
_entity.id
_entity.type
_entity.pdbx_description
1 polymer ?
#
loop_
_entity_poly.entity_id
_entity_poly.type
_entity_poly.pdbx_seq_one_letter_code
_entity_poly.pdbx_strand_id
1 'polypeptide(L)'
;VKISRRAAAAALAVSLPLSTVTVSQPAGAQPAEVQAQYAARQDIEKMLQRFMPVLTPEVVAGLSLLALVIAGLIIAPVAEAMGSSFVPSFGDVDGEDLRGGKQYKRGLPGGRTYNVILPEGYEHGKTYPVIIGFGGWQHTAEQARGYQRLEDNTRDTIVVYAQGEDNAWGGAPYASASLNSDISYVRNVINDVASKYGGDRNRVAAVGLSNGGGMAAALACHAPDTVKAVATVAGAFYNPTVTGCAPGAVPTLIIHGTADDIVSYYGGTRHGAPYQSVNQVFDTFRTKNGCGYTVSDTGSWKVTTTTAQRCNAETVLQTVHGGGHTWFPSAPVASEETTKFLSRHL
;
A
#
# COMPACT_ATOMS: atom_id res chain seq x y z
N VAL A 1 -22.59 38.82 -12.28
CA VAL A 1 -21.95 38.39 -13.54
C VAL A 1 -22.07 36.86 -13.57
N LYS A 2 -22.88 36.32 -14.47
CA LYS A 2 -23.01 34.86 -14.65
C LYS A 2 -21.79 34.34 -15.35
N ILE A 3 -20.83 33.78 -14.60
CA ILE A 3 -19.72 33.00 -15.17
C ILE A 3 -20.28 31.63 -15.54
N SER A 4 -20.19 31.26 -16.82
CA SER A 4 -20.76 30.02 -17.30
C SER A 4 -20.01 28.81 -16.69
N ARG A 5 -20.72 27.72 -16.38
CA ARG A 5 -20.18 26.45 -15.87
C ARG A 5 -19.03 25.87 -16.74
N ARG A 6 -18.93 26.32 -18.00
CA ARG A 6 -17.85 25.92 -18.95
C ARG A 6 -16.49 26.57 -18.63
N ALA A 7 -16.43 27.76 -18.04
CA ALA A 7 -15.17 28.40 -17.69
C ALA A 7 -14.53 27.76 -16.43
N ALA A 8 -15.36 27.30 -15.47
CA ALA A 8 -14.86 26.62 -14.27
C ALA A 8 -14.26 25.23 -14.58
N ALA A 9 -14.82 24.51 -15.55
CA ALA A 9 -14.29 23.21 -15.97
C ALA A 9 -12.94 23.32 -16.69
N ALA A 10 -12.71 24.41 -17.44
CA ALA A 10 -11.43 24.66 -18.11
C ALA A 10 -10.30 25.01 -17.14
N ALA A 11 -10.61 25.73 -16.04
CA ALA A 11 -9.62 26.12 -15.02
C ALA A 11 -9.13 24.92 -14.20
N LEU A 12 -10.00 23.90 -13.96
CA LEU A 12 -9.60 22.68 -13.24
C LEU A 12 -8.71 21.75 -14.09
N ALA A 13 -8.83 21.79 -15.41
CA ALA A 13 -8.08 20.93 -16.33
C ALA A 13 -6.62 21.39 -16.51
N VAL A 14 -6.29 22.66 -16.24
CA VAL A 14 -4.96 23.22 -16.45
C VAL A 14 -3.98 22.97 -15.27
N SER A 15 -4.49 22.55 -14.11
CA SER A 15 -3.68 22.32 -12.91
C SER A 15 -3.14 20.89 -12.75
N LEU A 16 -3.37 19.99 -13.73
CA LEU A 16 -2.83 18.64 -13.72
C LEU A 16 -1.51 18.57 -14.51
N PRO A 17 -0.44 17.95 -13.98
CA PRO A 17 0.80 17.79 -14.74
C PRO A 17 0.58 16.88 -15.94
N LEU A 18 0.89 17.37 -17.13
CA LEU A 18 0.92 16.61 -18.39
C LEU A 18 2.13 15.66 -18.40
N SER A 19 2.01 14.52 -17.74
CA SER A 19 2.92 13.40 -17.99
C SER A 19 2.31 12.55 -19.12
N THR A 20 2.98 12.49 -20.26
CA THR A 20 2.66 11.60 -21.37
C THR A 20 2.89 10.16 -20.96
N VAL A 21 1.82 9.46 -20.54
CA VAL A 21 1.83 8.02 -20.34
C VAL A 21 1.14 7.38 -21.53
N THR A 22 1.91 6.75 -22.39
CA THR A 22 1.41 5.81 -23.38
C THR A 22 0.98 4.53 -22.66
N VAL A 23 -0.31 4.34 -22.48
CA VAL A 23 -0.89 3.12 -21.90
C VAL A 23 -1.20 2.14 -23.02
N SER A 24 -0.43 1.05 -23.09
CA SER A 24 -0.81 -0.14 -23.87
C SER A 24 -1.95 -0.87 -23.13
N GLN A 25 -3.02 -1.19 -23.85
CA GLN A 25 -4.19 -1.91 -23.31
C GLN A 25 -3.82 -3.34 -22.88
N PRO A 26 -4.24 -3.79 -21.68
CA PRO A 26 -4.27 -5.20 -21.36
C PRO A 26 -5.53 -5.86 -21.96
N ALA A 27 -5.35 -7.02 -22.57
CA ALA A 27 -6.44 -7.86 -23.09
C ALA A 27 -7.16 -8.54 -21.91
N GLY A 28 -8.37 -8.12 -21.62
CA GLY A 28 -9.29 -8.70 -20.64
C GLY A 28 -10.43 -7.73 -20.33
N ALA A 29 -11.67 -8.22 -20.29
CA ALA A 29 -12.85 -7.39 -20.04
C ALA A 29 -12.77 -6.72 -18.67
N GLN A 30 -12.63 -5.41 -18.66
CA GLN A 30 -12.64 -4.57 -17.46
C GLN A 30 -14.09 -4.23 -17.03
N PRO A 31 -14.38 -4.04 -15.74
CA PRO A 31 -15.69 -3.62 -15.28
C PRO A 31 -16.16 -2.32 -15.96
N ALA A 32 -17.47 -2.19 -16.21
CA ALA A 32 -18.05 -1.08 -16.96
C ALA A 32 -17.70 0.32 -16.43
N GLU A 33 -17.52 0.46 -15.12
CA GLU A 33 -17.10 1.72 -14.48
C GLU A 33 -15.67 2.15 -14.88
N VAL A 34 -14.75 1.20 -15.02
CA VAL A 34 -13.37 1.47 -15.44
C VAL A 34 -13.35 1.89 -16.91
N GLN A 35 -14.18 1.27 -17.77
CA GLN A 35 -14.33 1.65 -19.17
C GLN A 35 -14.93 3.06 -19.32
N ALA A 36 -15.91 3.42 -18.49
CA ALA A 36 -16.49 4.75 -18.48
C ALA A 36 -15.49 5.84 -18.03
N GLN A 37 -14.64 5.55 -17.06
CA GLN A 37 -13.57 6.46 -16.63
C GLN A 37 -12.49 6.64 -17.71
N TYR A 38 -12.14 5.59 -18.44
CA TYR A 38 -11.21 5.67 -19.58
C TYR A 38 -11.79 6.48 -20.74
N ALA A 39 -13.07 6.29 -21.06
CA ALA A 39 -13.74 7.06 -22.10
C ALA A 39 -13.82 8.57 -21.76
N ALA A 40 -14.18 8.90 -20.51
CA ALA A 40 -14.23 10.27 -20.03
C ALA A 40 -12.84 10.94 -20.08
N ARG A 41 -11.77 10.20 -19.76
CA ARG A 41 -10.39 10.70 -19.84
C ARG A 41 -9.94 10.97 -21.27
N GLN A 42 -10.27 10.09 -22.22
CA GLN A 42 -9.96 10.31 -23.64
C GLN A 42 -10.68 11.53 -24.22
N ASP A 43 -11.92 11.78 -23.79
CA ASP A 43 -12.67 12.96 -24.23
C ASP A 43 -12.09 14.26 -23.67
N ILE A 44 -11.57 14.24 -22.45
CA ILE A 44 -10.83 15.36 -21.85
C ILE A 44 -9.51 15.61 -22.58
N GLU A 45 -8.76 14.56 -22.92
CA GLU A 45 -7.51 14.68 -23.70
C GLU A 45 -7.75 15.25 -25.10
N LYS A 46 -8.78 14.77 -25.80
CA LYS A 46 -9.18 15.32 -27.11
C LYS A 46 -9.62 16.78 -27.02
N MET A 47 -10.33 17.16 -25.96
CA MET A 47 -10.72 18.53 -25.70
C MET A 47 -9.49 19.43 -25.44
N LEU A 48 -8.53 18.97 -24.63
CA LEU A 48 -7.29 19.70 -24.34
C LEU A 48 -6.41 19.87 -25.61
N GLN A 49 -6.25 18.83 -26.43
CA GLN A 49 -5.51 18.90 -27.69
C GLN A 49 -6.09 19.92 -28.67
N ARG A 50 -7.41 20.15 -28.64
CA ARG A 50 -8.09 21.12 -29.49
C ARG A 50 -7.83 22.57 -29.11
N PHE A 51 -7.43 22.83 -27.85
CA PHE A 51 -7.14 24.16 -27.30
C PHE A 51 -5.64 24.43 -27.13
N MET A 52 -4.77 23.43 -27.19
CA MET A 52 -3.32 23.57 -27.01
C MET A 52 -2.59 24.42 -28.09
N PRO A 53 -3.01 24.50 -29.37
CA PRO A 53 -2.31 25.31 -30.35
C PRO A 53 -2.33 26.82 -30.09
N VAL A 54 -3.12 27.30 -29.13
CA VAL A 54 -3.32 28.72 -28.83
C VAL A 54 -2.56 29.19 -27.58
N LEU A 55 -1.89 28.27 -26.87
CA LEU A 55 -1.24 28.58 -25.58
C LEU A 55 0.28 28.72 -25.76
N THR A 56 0.79 29.95 -25.76
CA THR A 56 2.23 30.21 -25.63
C THR A 56 2.70 30.00 -24.19
N PRO A 57 4.02 29.73 -23.94
CA PRO A 57 4.56 29.56 -22.57
C PRO A 57 4.24 30.71 -21.62
N GLU A 58 4.15 31.93 -22.13
CA GLU A 58 3.81 33.13 -21.35
C GLU A 58 2.34 33.17 -20.94
N VAL A 59 1.44 32.67 -21.80
CA VAL A 59 0.00 32.53 -21.49
C VAL A 59 -0.21 31.45 -20.43
N VAL A 60 0.56 30.36 -20.47
CA VAL A 60 0.51 29.28 -19.47
C VAL A 60 0.98 29.78 -18.10
N ALA A 61 2.04 30.56 -18.03
CA ALA A 61 2.54 31.17 -16.77
C ALA A 61 1.52 32.17 -16.18
N GLY A 62 0.91 33.02 -17.03
CA GLY A 62 -0.13 33.96 -16.62
C GLY A 62 -1.41 33.28 -16.13
N LEU A 63 -1.83 32.18 -16.78
CA LEU A 63 -3.00 31.41 -16.38
C LEU A 63 -2.79 30.65 -15.06
N SER A 64 -1.55 30.21 -14.78
CA SER A 64 -1.21 29.56 -13.51
C SER A 64 -1.33 30.51 -12.32
N LEU A 65 -0.89 31.77 -12.45
CA LEU A 65 -1.06 32.79 -11.43
C LEU A 65 -2.52 33.22 -11.26
N LEU A 66 -3.27 33.36 -12.35
CA LEU A 66 -4.70 33.67 -12.32
C LEU A 66 -5.53 32.52 -11.72
N ALA A 67 -5.17 31.27 -11.99
CA ALA A 67 -5.83 30.10 -11.41
C ALA A 67 -5.62 30.01 -9.89
N LEU A 68 -4.43 30.37 -9.39
CA LEU A 68 -4.16 30.44 -7.95
C LEU A 68 -4.95 31.56 -7.24
N VAL A 69 -5.08 32.73 -7.87
CA VAL A 69 -5.89 33.84 -7.35
C VAL A 69 -7.38 33.51 -7.40
N ILE A 70 -7.85 32.88 -8.47
CA ILE A 70 -9.26 32.47 -8.61
C ILE A 70 -9.59 31.31 -7.65
N ALA A 71 -8.66 30.36 -7.44
CA ALA A 71 -8.82 29.29 -6.45
C ALA A 71 -8.92 29.89 -5.02
N GLY A 72 -8.06 30.86 -4.66
CA GLY A 72 -8.13 31.53 -3.37
C GLY A 72 -9.39 32.37 -3.17
N LEU A 73 -9.93 33.00 -4.23
CA LEU A 73 -11.12 33.84 -4.17
C LEU A 73 -12.45 33.08 -4.24
N ILE A 74 -12.47 31.90 -4.86
CA ILE A 74 -13.70 31.10 -5.08
C ILE A 74 -13.81 29.94 -4.09
N ILE A 75 -12.70 29.30 -3.74
CA ILE A 75 -12.73 28.13 -2.83
C ILE A 75 -12.98 28.58 -1.38
N ALA A 76 -12.42 29.68 -0.92
CA ALA A 76 -12.62 30.16 0.43
C ALA A 76 -14.08 30.52 0.74
N PRO A 77 -14.79 31.34 -0.07
CA PRO A 77 -16.20 31.68 0.20
C PRO A 77 -17.17 30.50 -0.09
N VAL A 78 -16.82 29.57 -0.99
CA VAL A 78 -17.63 28.35 -1.22
C VAL A 78 -17.47 27.35 -0.08
N ALA A 79 -16.30 27.26 0.53
CA ALA A 79 -16.07 26.45 1.73
C ALA A 79 -16.85 27.02 2.94
N GLU A 80 -16.94 28.35 3.09
CA GLU A 80 -17.78 28.98 4.11
C GLU A 80 -19.28 28.81 3.84
N ALA A 81 -19.73 28.89 2.56
CA ALA A 81 -21.14 28.76 2.19
C ALA A 81 -21.67 27.32 2.23
N MET A 82 -20.81 26.31 2.13
CA MET A 82 -21.17 24.89 2.24
C MET A 82 -21.03 24.34 3.66
N GLY A 83 -20.92 25.20 4.67
CA GLY A 83 -20.76 24.82 6.06
C GLY A 83 -19.53 23.92 6.22
N SER A 84 -18.48 24.45 6.75
CA SER A 84 -17.11 23.92 6.89
C SER A 84 -16.98 22.51 7.49
N SER A 85 -17.67 21.53 6.95
CA SER A 85 -17.65 20.14 7.39
C SER A 85 -16.74 19.24 6.55
N PHE A 86 -15.94 19.77 5.65
CA PHE A 86 -15.06 18.97 4.78
C PHE A 86 -13.57 19.25 4.97
N VAL A 87 -13.18 19.78 6.11
CA VAL A 87 -11.87 19.45 6.68
C VAL A 87 -12.12 18.13 7.40
N PRO A 88 -11.50 16.99 7.03
CA PRO A 88 -11.57 15.81 7.86
C PRO A 88 -11.00 16.22 9.21
N SER A 89 -11.87 16.48 10.18
CA SER A 89 -11.52 16.59 11.58
C SER A 89 -10.85 15.26 11.88
N PHE A 90 -9.54 15.27 12.08
CA PHE A 90 -8.85 14.16 12.73
C PHE A 90 -9.32 14.19 14.18
N GLY A 91 -10.58 13.79 14.39
CA GLY A 91 -11.21 13.81 15.70
C GLY A 91 -10.43 12.91 16.64
N ASP A 92 -10.13 13.43 17.81
CA ASP A 92 -9.87 12.57 18.96
C ASP A 92 -11.00 11.56 19.02
N VAL A 93 -10.65 10.27 19.15
CA VAL A 93 -11.64 9.20 19.34
C VAL A 93 -12.32 9.29 20.72
N ASP A 94 -11.92 10.23 21.55
CA ASP A 94 -12.53 10.54 22.81
C ASP A 94 -13.96 11.07 22.56
N GLY A 95 -14.95 10.15 22.72
CA GLY A 95 -16.36 10.41 22.47
C GLY A 95 -16.90 9.87 21.13
N GLU A 96 -16.08 9.29 20.27
CA GLU A 96 -16.56 8.60 19.05
C GLU A 96 -17.15 7.23 19.41
N ASP A 97 -18.35 6.95 18.90
CA ASP A 97 -19.02 5.64 19.05
C ASP A 97 -18.28 4.60 18.14
N LEU A 98 -17.22 4.02 18.67
CA LEU A 98 -16.42 3.02 18.00
C LEU A 98 -17.20 1.70 17.84
N ARG A 99 -17.39 1.25 16.62
CA ARG A 99 -18.14 0.03 16.29
C ARG A 99 -17.29 -0.95 15.50
N GLY A 100 -17.46 -2.22 15.82
CA GLY A 100 -16.90 -3.31 15.05
C GLY A 100 -17.35 -3.31 13.59
N GLY A 101 -16.51 -3.86 12.71
CA GLY A 101 -16.75 -3.93 11.26
C GLY A 101 -16.63 -2.60 10.52
N LYS A 102 -16.46 -1.48 11.20
CA LYS A 102 -16.31 -0.15 10.58
C LYS A 102 -14.87 0.21 10.30
N GLN A 103 -14.68 0.99 9.24
CA GLN A 103 -13.42 1.64 8.89
C GLN A 103 -13.40 3.07 9.39
N TYR A 104 -12.28 3.47 9.94
CA TYR A 104 -11.98 4.84 10.35
C TYR A 104 -10.70 5.31 9.69
N LYS A 105 -10.73 6.48 9.05
CA LYS A 105 -9.53 7.13 8.53
C LYS A 105 -8.93 8.02 9.61
N ARG A 106 -7.62 7.91 9.83
CA ARG A 106 -6.89 8.63 10.88
C ARG A 106 -5.69 9.39 10.33
N GLY A 107 -5.39 10.52 10.95
CA GLY A 107 -4.20 11.31 10.70
C GLY A 107 -3.24 11.23 11.88
N LEU A 108 -1.95 11.25 11.56
CA LEU A 108 -0.87 11.37 12.52
C LEU A 108 -0.25 12.77 12.48
N PRO A 109 0.42 13.23 13.54
CA PRO A 109 1.25 14.40 13.47
C PRO A 109 2.24 14.30 12.31
N GLY A 110 2.37 15.38 11.51
CA GLY A 110 3.15 15.36 10.28
C GLY A 110 2.35 15.04 9.01
N GLY A 111 1.01 14.86 9.10
CA GLY A 111 0.09 14.81 7.96
C GLY A 111 -0.10 13.43 7.32
N ARG A 112 0.66 12.40 7.72
CA ARG A 112 0.45 11.03 7.21
C ARG A 112 -0.82 10.42 7.79
N THR A 113 -1.48 9.57 7.01
CA THR A 113 -2.77 8.95 7.40
C THR A 113 -2.71 7.43 7.34
N TYR A 114 -3.68 6.77 7.96
CA TYR A 114 -3.95 5.35 7.83
C TYR A 114 -5.45 5.08 7.95
N ASN A 115 -5.90 3.91 7.50
CA ASN A 115 -7.25 3.43 7.75
C ASN A 115 -7.18 2.28 8.76
N VAL A 116 -8.07 2.30 9.74
CA VAL A 116 -8.20 1.22 10.73
C VAL A 116 -9.59 0.60 10.62
N ILE A 117 -9.65 -0.74 10.62
CA ILE A 117 -10.87 -1.53 10.66
C ILE A 117 -10.87 -2.30 11.98
N LEU A 118 -11.92 -2.08 12.79
CA LEU A 118 -12.10 -2.79 14.03
C LEU A 118 -12.78 -4.15 13.79
N PRO A 119 -12.43 -5.22 14.53
CA PRO A 119 -13.10 -6.52 14.39
C PRO A 119 -14.61 -6.40 14.70
N GLU A 120 -15.43 -7.24 14.11
CA GLU A 120 -16.90 -7.18 14.29
C GLU A 120 -17.32 -7.20 15.76
N GLY A 121 -16.66 -8.02 16.59
CA GLY A 121 -16.87 -8.12 18.03
C GLY A 121 -16.03 -7.13 18.85
N TYR A 122 -15.71 -5.94 18.34
CA TYR A 122 -14.89 -4.97 19.05
C TYR A 122 -15.53 -4.49 20.35
N GLU A 123 -14.74 -4.57 21.43
CA GLU A 123 -15.10 -4.09 22.75
C GLU A 123 -14.05 -3.06 23.22
N HIS A 124 -14.50 -1.86 23.59
CA HIS A 124 -13.61 -0.83 24.13
C HIS A 124 -12.93 -1.32 25.42
N GLY A 125 -11.62 -1.09 25.53
CA GLY A 125 -10.81 -1.53 26.67
C GLY A 125 -10.24 -2.96 26.57
N LYS A 126 -10.65 -3.74 25.59
CA LYS A 126 -10.02 -5.02 25.25
C LYS A 126 -8.79 -4.81 24.37
N THR A 127 -7.80 -5.69 24.48
CA THR A 127 -6.60 -5.63 23.63
C THR A 127 -6.69 -6.61 22.46
N TYR A 128 -6.22 -6.17 21.28
CA TYR A 128 -6.32 -6.92 20.04
C TYR A 128 -4.97 -7.02 19.32
N PRO A 129 -4.64 -8.15 18.68
CA PRO A 129 -3.55 -8.18 17.73
C PRO A 129 -3.82 -7.22 16.57
N VAL A 130 -2.74 -6.80 15.89
CA VAL A 130 -2.82 -5.83 14.78
C VAL A 130 -2.15 -6.42 13.54
N ILE A 131 -2.83 -6.34 12.39
CA ILE A 131 -2.22 -6.62 11.09
C ILE A 131 -2.19 -5.34 10.28
N ILE A 132 -1.00 -4.97 9.77
CA ILE A 132 -0.80 -3.77 8.95
C ILE A 132 -0.60 -4.17 7.50
N GLY A 133 -1.52 -3.74 6.62
CA GLY A 133 -1.46 -3.91 5.18
C GLY A 133 -0.82 -2.73 4.47
N PHE A 134 0.13 -3.01 3.56
CA PHE A 134 0.81 -2.03 2.72
C PHE A 134 0.42 -2.21 1.26
N GLY A 135 -0.04 -1.14 0.62
CA GLY A 135 -0.34 -1.11 -0.81
C GLY A 135 0.92 -1.14 -1.68
N GLY A 136 0.76 -1.54 -2.94
CA GLY A 136 1.79 -1.39 -3.97
C GLY A 136 2.07 0.08 -4.32
N TRP A 137 3.08 0.31 -5.17
CA TRP A 137 3.37 1.65 -5.69
C TRP A 137 2.15 2.25 -6.39
N GLN A 138 1.88 3.53 -6.14
CA GLN A 138 0.71 4.30 -6.61
C GLN A 138 -0.64 3.84 -6.04
N HIS A 139 -0.66 2.92 -5.07
CA HIS A 139 -1.89 2.52 -4.41
C HIS A 139 -2.15 3.32 -3.14
N THR A 140 -3.38 3.77 -3.00
CA THR A 140 -3.88 4.33 -1.73
C THR A 140 -4.18 3.21 -0.74
N ALA A 141 -4.33 3.55 0.55
CA ALA A 141 -4.78 2.63 1.59
C ALA A 141 -6.14 1.98 1.27
N GLU A 142 -7.07 2.74 0.65
CA GLU A 142 -8.36 2.22 0.19
C GLU A 142 -8.22 1.17 -0.92
N GLN A 143 -7.37 1.45 -1.90
CA GLN A 143 -7.10 0.49 -2.97
C GLN A 143 -6.44 -0.77 -2.43
N ALA A 144 -5.49 -0.62 -1.46
CA ALA A 144 -4.88 -1.75 -0.77
C ALA A 144 -5.92 -2.61 -0.07
N ARG A 145 -6.84 -2.01 0.69
CA ARG A 145 -7.97 -2.69 1.30
C ARG A 145 -8.82 -3.45 0.28
N GLY A 146 -9.11 -2.80 -0.86
CA GLY A 146 -9.98 -3.35 -1.91
C GLY A 146 -9.55 -4.70 -2.45
N TYR A 147 -8.23 -4.96 -2.55
CA TYR A 147 -7.73 -6.25 -3.05
C TYR A 147 -7.16 -7.16 -1.95
N GLN A 148 -6.65 -6.62 -0.83
CA GLN A 148 -6.12 -7.44 0.27
C GLN A 148 -7.21 -8.04 1.13
N ARG A 149 -8.25 -7.28 1.46
CA ARG A 149 -9.40 -7.71 2.26
C ARG A 149 -9.02 -8.56 3.47
N LEU A 150 -8.02 -8.09 4.24
CA LEU A 150 -7.43 -8.85 5.35
C LEU A 150 -8.45 -9.09 6.46
N GLU A 151 -9.35 -8.13 6.69
CA GLU A 151 -10.41 -8.18 7.69
C GLU A 151 -11.40 -9.32 7.45
N ASP A 152 -11.60 -9.75 6.20
CA ASP A 152 -12.51 -10.86 5.87
C ASP A 152 -11.97 -12.21 6.36
N ASN A 153 -10.66 -12.31 6.61
CA ASN A 153 -9.97 -13.54 6.99
C ASN A 153 -9.46 -13.50 8.45
N THR A 154 -9.88 -12.49 9.21
CA THR A 154 -9.53 -12.33 10.63
C THR A 154 -10.80 -12.12 11.45
N ARG A 155 -10.78 -12.50 12.74
CA ARG A 155 -11.94 -12.32 13.63
C ARG A 155 -11.67 -11.29 14.71
N ASP A 156 -10.74 -11.58 15.61
CA ASP A 156 -10.42 -10.75 16.78
C ASP A 156 -9.13 -9.95 16.53
N THR A 157 -9.01 -9.29 15.38
CA THR A 157 -7.79 -8.59 14.97
C THR A 157 -8.15 -7.20 14.42
N ILE A 158 -7.45 -6.19 14.88
CA ILE A 158 -7.51 -4.86 14.27
C ILE A 158 -6.70 -4.90 12.97
N VAL A 159 -7.32 -4.51 11.87
CA VAL A 159 -6.65 -4.40 10.57
C VAL A 159 -6.39 -2.93 10.26
N VAL A 160 -5.16 -2.64 9.86
CA VAL A 160 -4.72 -1.30 9.47
C VAL A 160 -4.27 -1.34 8.02
N TYR A 161 -4.74 -0.40 7.20
CA TYR A 161 -4.18 -0.14 5.88
C TYR A 161 -3.40 1.18 5.95
N ALA A 162 -2.09 1.05 5.90
CA ALA A 162 -1.19 2.20 6.00
C ALA A 162 -1.12 2.98 4.68
N GLN A 163 -1.01 4.31 4.76
CA GLN A 163 -0.88 5.18 3.59
C GLN A 163 0.58 5.57 3.37
N GLY A 164 1.16 5.11 2.26
CA GLY A 164 2.49 5.53 1.82
C GLY A 164 2.53 7.01 1.44
N GLU A 165 3.62 7.70 1.71
CA GLU A 165 3.85 9.05 1.24
C GLU A 165 3.93 9.04 -0.29
N ASP A 166 3.17 9.91 -0.97
CA ASP A 166 2.99 9.91 -2.42
C ASP A 166 2.65 8.52 -3.01
N ASN A 167 1.91 7.71 -2.24
CA ASN A 167 1.53 6.34 -2.58
C ASN A 167 2.73 5.42 -2.86
N ALA A 168 3.84 5.58 -2.13
CA ALA A 168 5.05 4.76 -2.23
C ALA A 168 5.65 4.48 -0.87
N TRP A 169 6.52 3.46 -0.80
CA TRP A 169 7.25 3.04 0.39
C TRP A 169 8.75 3.16 0.15
N GLY A 170 9.46 3.63 1.15
CA GLY A 170 10.90 3.87 1.15
C GLY A 170 11.75 2.63 0.84
N GLY A 171 12.97 2.86 0.38
CA GLY A 171 13.87 1.83 -0.12
C GLY A 171 13.74 1.57 -1.62
N ALA A 172 12.62 1.94 -2.23
CA ALA A 172 12.45 1.97 -3.68
C ALA A 172 12.94 3.32 -4.26
N PRO A 173 13.49 3.33 -5.49
CA PRO A 173 14.10 4.54 -6.07
C PRO A 173 13.09 5.66 -6.41
N TYR A 174 11.82 5.34 -6.44
CA TYR A 174 10.72 6.28 -6.73
C TYR A 174 9.99 6.79 -5.47
N ALA A 175 10.42 6.36 -4.28
CA ALA A 175 9.78 6.76 -3.04
C ALA A 175 10.23 8.15 -2.60
N SER A 176 9.30 9.00 -2.19
CA SER A 176 9.58 10.32 -1.62
C SER A 176 10.09 10.21 -0.18
N ALA A 177 9.54 9.27 0.60
CA ALA A 177 10.00 8.99 1.95
C ALA A 177 11.25 8.11 1.98
N SER A 178 12.13 8.35 2.95
CA SER A 178 13.20 7.39 3.26
C SER A 178 12.64 6.15 3.97
N LEU A 179 13.35 5.02 3.87
CA LEU A 179 12.96 3.79 4.56
C LEU A 179 12.84 3.99 6.09
N ASN A 180 13.76 4.74 6.70
CA ASN A 180 13.72 5.04 8.12
C ASN A 180 12.52 5.91 8.51
N SER A 181 12.12 6.85 7.65
CA SER A 181 10.90 7.65 7.84
C SER A 181 9.66 6.76 7.84
N ASP A 182 9.58 5.79 6.92
CA ASP A 182 8.46 4.86 6.85
C ASP A 182 8.41 3.89 8.04
N ILE A 183 9.56 3.38 8.49
CA ILE A 183 9.64 2.58 9.72
C ILE A 183 9.15 3.40 10.93
N SER A 184 9.56 4.65 11.04
CA SER A 184 9.10 5.55 12.11
C SER A 184 7.60 5.83 12.03
N TYR A 185 7.08 6.04 10.81
CA TYR A 185 5.65 6.18 10.58
C TYR A 185 4.87 4.93 11.02
N VAL A 186 5.33 3.73 10.69
CA VAL A 186 4.69 2.48 11.12
C VAL A 186 4.67 2.36 12.65
N ARG A 187 5.76 2.70 13.32
CA ARG A 187 5.80 2.74 14.79
C ARG A 187 4.79 3.73 15.38
N ASN A 188 4.64 4.89 14.76
CA ASN A 188 3.63 5.89 15.17
C ASN A 188 2.21 5.37 14.96
N VAL A 189 1.92 4.67 13.85
CA VAL A 189 0.64 4.01 13.60
C VAL A 189 0.35 2.99 14.70
N ILE A 190 1.31 2.12 15.02
CA ILE A 190 1.17 1.10 16.08
C ILE A 190 0.85 1.76 17.42
N ASN A 191 1.55 2.84 17.77
CA ASN A 191 1.32 3.57 19.03
C ASN A 191 -0.06 4.21 19.08
N ASP A 192 -0.49 4.81 17.98
CA ASP A 192 -1.80 5.46 17.87
C ASP A 192 -2.94 4.41 17.94
N VAL A 193 -2.81 3.29 17.23
CA VAL A 193 -3.77 2.18 17.28
C VAL A 193 -3.82 1.55 18.68
N ALA A 194 -2.69 1.42 19.34
CA ALA A 194 -2.65 0.91 20.70
C ALA A 194 -3.35 1.83 21.69
N SER A 195 -3.13 3.14 21.60
CA SER A 195 -3.71 4.12 22.54
C SER A 195 -5.21 4.32 22.31
N LYS A 196 -5.66 4.29 21.06
CA LYS A 196 -7.04 4.64 20.69
C LYS A 196 -7.99 3.44 20.58
N TYR A 197 -7.46 2.28 20.18
CA TYR A 197 -8.27 1.12 19.83
C TYR A 197 -7.90 -0.15 20.59
N GLY A 198 -6.96 -0.09 21.50
CA GLY A 198 -6.52 -1.28 22.24
C GLY A 198 -5.66 -2.24 21.41
N GLY A 199 -4.99 -1.77 20.35
CA GLY A 199 -4.01 -2.58 19.63
C GLY A 199 -2.84 -2.98 20.53
N ASP A 200 -2.46 -4.25 20.53
CA ASP A 200 -1.33 -4.75 21.33
C ASP A 200 -0.02 -4.54 20.56
N ARG A 201 0.85 -3.66 21.08
CA ARG A 201 2.17 -3.38 20.49
C ARG A 201 3.07 -4.61 20.39
N ASN A 202 2.80 -5.64 21.20
CA ASN A 202 3.57 -6.88 21.20
C ASN A 202 2.99 -7.95 20.26
N ARG A 203 1.85 -7.70 19.64
CA ARG A 203 1.16 -8.60 18.69
C ARG A 203 0.84 -7.86 17.40
N VAL A 204 1.89 -7.43 16.70
CA VAL A 204 1.77 -6.70 15.43
C VAL A 204 2.38 -7.54 14.31
N ALA A 205 1.68 -7.69 13.20
CA ALA A 205 2.20 -8.30 11.98
C ALA A 205 2.02 -7.35 10.79
N ALA A 206 2.80 -7.60 9.73
CA ALA A 206 2.80 -6.75 8.55
C ALA A 206 2.68 -7.58 7.25
N VAL A 207 1.96 -7.04 6.28
CA VAL A 207 1.81 -7.68 4.97
C VAL A 207 1.74 -6.64 3.85
N GLY A 208 2.23 -6.97 2.65
CA GLY A 208 2.11 -6.04 1.55
C GLY A 208 2.27 -6.64 0.17
N LEU A 209 1.78 -5.91 -0.83
CA LEU A 209 1.93 -6.21 -2.25
C LEU A 209 3.06 -5.37 -2.84
N SER A 210 3.90 -5.95 -3.71
CA SER A 210 4.83 -5.21 -4.56
C SER A 210 5.75 -4.29 -3.73
N ASN A 211 5.73 -2.99 -3.92
CA ASN A 211 6.44 -2.01 -3.09
C ASN A 211 6.07 -2.14 -1.60
N GLY A 212 4.79 -2.37 -1.29
CA GLY A 212 4.36 -2.66 0.09
C GLY A 212 4.88 -4.00 0.62
N GLY A 213 5.09 -4.99 -0.25
CA GLY A 213 5.79 -6.24 0.10
C GLY A 213 7.25 -5.98 0.45
N GLY A 214 7.91 -5.07 -0.27
CA GLY A 214 9.24 -4.56 0.08
C GLY A 214 9.26 -3.89 1.45
N MET A 215 8.23 -3.08 1.78
CA MET A 215 8.08 -2.44 3.10
C MET A 215 7.88 -3.46 4.23
N ALA A 216 7.04 -4.47 4.03
CA ALA A 216 6.86 -5.55 5.01
C ALA A 216 8.19 -6.31 5.25
N ALA A 217 8.92 -6.64 4.18
CA ALA A 217 10.25 -7.24 4.29
C ALA A 217 11.24 -6.33 5.03
N ALA A 218 11.20 -5.03 4.77
CA ALA A 218 12.07 -4.06 5.43
C ALA A 218 11.83 -3.97 6.93
N LEU A 219 10.58 -4.07 7.39
CA LEU A 219 10.28 -4.15 8.83
C LEU A 219 10.95 -5.38 9.46
N ALA A 220 10.83 -6.56 8.84
CA ALA A 220 11.50 -7.75 9.35
C ALA A 220 13.03 -7.64 9.28
N CYS A 221 13.56 -6.96 8.28
CA CYS A 221 15.01 -6.80 8.09
C CYS A 221 15.62 -5.76 9.04
N HIS A 222 15.04 -4.56 9.13
CA HIS A 222 15.66 -3.41 9.79
C HIS A 222 15.05 -3.03 11.15
N ALA A 223 13.81 -3.47 11.40
CA ALA A 223 13.07 -3.17 12.63
C ALA A 223 12.36 -4.42 13.19
N PRO A 224 13.10 -5.53 13.44
CA PRO A 224 12.53 -6.80 13.87
C PRO A 224 11.82 -6.74 15.23
N ASP A 225 12.07 -5.69 16.02
CA ASP A 225 11.38 -5.37 17.25
C ASP A 225 9.95 -4.85 17.05
N THR A 226 9.63 -4.38 15.83
CA THR A 226 8.37 -3.72 15.51
C THR A 226 7.26 -4.71 15.16
N VAL A 227 7.61 -5.88 14.60
CA VAL A 227 6.64 -6.87 14.10
C VAL A 227 6.96 -8.29 14.56
N LYS A 228 5.93 -9.09 14.80
CA LYS A 228 6.03 -10.50 15.18
C LYS A 228 6.06 -11.45 13.99
N ALA A 229 5.55 -11.04 12.85
CA ALA A 229 5.59 -11.78 11.60
C ALA A 229 5.39 -10.84 10.41
N VAL A 230 5.88 -11.26 9.25
CA VAL A 230 5.64 -10.55 7.99
C VAL A 230 5.23 -11.52 6.87
N ALA A 231 4.42 -11.00 5.94
CA ALA A 231 4.14 -11.68 4.69
C ALA A 231 4.33 -10.71 3.51
N THR A 232 4.89 -11.20 2.41
CA THR A 232 5.12 -10.43 1.20
C THR A 232 4.48 -11.11 0.01
N VAL A 233 3.76 -10.36 -0.82
CA VAL A 233 3.14 -10.87 -2.04
C VAL A 233 3.68 -10.08 -3.23
N ALA A 234 4.27 -10.78 -4.21
CA ALA A 234 4.92 -10.18 -5.37
C ALA A 234 5.86 -9.00 -4.99
N GLY A 235 6.64 -9.16 -3.93
CA GLY A 235 7.39 -8.10 -3.26
C GLY A 235 8.46 -7.46 -4.13
N ALA A 236 8.56 -6.14 -4.12
CA ALA A 236 9.62 -5.38 -4.78
C ALA A 236 10.83 -5.24 -3.83
N PHE A 237 11.76 -6.19 -3.90
CA PHE A 237 12.87 -6.33 -2.98
C PHE A 237 14.10 -5.52 -3.41
N TYR A 238 13.97 -4.20 -3.49
CA TYR A 238 15.11 -3.33 -3.71
C TYR A 238 16.17 -3.52 -2.61
N ASN A 239 17.45 -3.42 -2.95
CA ASN A 239 18.53 -3.68 -2.00
C ASN A 239 18.35 -3.00 -0.64
N PRO A 240 17.99 -1.70 -0.52
CA PRO A 240 17.80 -1.07 0.79
C PRO A 240 16.76 -1.73 1.69
N THR A 241 15.82 -2.52 1.14
CA THR A 241 14.76 -3.16 1.95
C THR A 241 15.17 -4.49 2.57
N VAL A 242 16.16 -5.19 1.99
CA VAL A 242 16.51 -6.58 2.35
C VAL A 242 17.99 -6.85 2.50
N THR A 243 18.83 -5.81 2.56
CA THR A 243 20.27 -5.93 2.82
C THR A 243 20.67 -5.24 4.11
N GLY A 244 21.71 -5.77 4.79
CA GLY A 244 22.17 -5.20 6.05
C GLY A 244 21.16 -5.34 7.19
N CYS A 245 20.44 -6.46 7.23
CA CYS A 245 19.40 -6.71 8.22
C CYS A 245 19.93 -6.67 9.66
N ALA A 246 19.19 -6.03 10.56
CA ALA A 246 19.45 -6.05 11.98
C ALA A 246 19.29 -7.48 12.57
N PRO A 247 19.99 -7.83 13.66
CA PRO A 247 19.77 -9.08 14.38
C PRO A 247 18.34 -9.22 14.88
N GLY A 248 17.87 -10.47 15.01
CA GLY A 248 16.51 -10.79 15.50
C GLY A 248 15.73 -11.59 14.47
N ALA A 249 15.22 -12.74 14.84
CA ALA A 249 14.43 -13.61 13.97
C ALA A 249 12.99 -13.14 13.87
N VAL A 250 12.42 -13.13 12.65
CA VAL A 250 11.02 -12.75 12.39
C VAL A 250 10.40 -13.76 11.44
N PRO A 251 9.29 -14.43 11.81
CA PRO A 251 8.54 -15.30 10.91
C PRO A 251 8.21 -14.58 9.61
N THR A 252 8.54 -15.23 8.49
CA THR A 252 8.45 -14.61 7.16
C THR A 252 7.83 -15.55 6.15
N LEU A 253 6.74 -15.09 5.50
CA LEU A 253 6.11 -15.72 4.34
C LEU A 253 6.38 -14.89 3.09
N ILE A 254 6.87 -15.53 2.03
CA ILE A 254 7.05 -14.93 0.71
C ILE A 254 6.14 -15.67 -0.27
N ILE A 255 5.27 -14.94 -0.97
CA ILE A 255 4.44 -15.46 -2.07
C ILE A 255 4.81 -14.71 -3.33
N HIS A 256 5.27 -15.42 -4.37
CA HIS A 256 5.70 -14.75 -5.60
C HIS A 256 5.49 -15.61 -6.84
N GLY A 257 5.08 -14.97 -7.94
CA GLY A 257 4.83 -15.61 -9.22
C GLY A 257 6.09 -15.73 -10.10
N THR A 258 6.29 -16.88 -10.74
CA THR A 258 7.47 -17.09 -11.62
C THR A 258 7.39 -16.36 -12.95
N ALA A 259 6.19 -15.91 -13.36
CA ALA A 259 5.97 -15.10 -14.56
C ALA A 259 5.64 -13.64 -14.24
N ASP A 260 6.09 -13.15 -13.05
CA ASP A 260 5.98 -11.74 -12.70
C ASP A 260 6.85 -10.89 -13.64
N ASP A 261 6.20 -10.11 -14.50
CA ASP A 261 6.82 -9.25 -15.52
C ASP A 261 7.08 -7.81 -15.02
N ILE A 262 6.61 -7.48 -13.82
CA ILE A 262 6.81 -6.18 -13.19
C ILE A 262 7.99 -6.22 -12.21
N VAL A 263 7.99 -7.21 -11.29
CA VAL A 263 9.08 -7.47 -10.36
C VAL A 263 9.48 -8.93 -10.53
N SER A 264 10.43 -9.17 -11.44
CA SER A 264 10.83 -10.53 -11.82
C SER A 264 11.21 -11.39 -10.60
N TYR A 265 10.68 -12.62 -10.58
CA TYR A 265 11.04 -13.66 -9.60
C TYR A 265 12.58 -13.85 -9.51
N TYR A 266 13.26 -13.64 -10.63
CA TYR A 266 14.70 -13.87 -10.77
C TYR A 266 15.56 -12.65 -10.44
N GLY A 267 14.95 -11.57 -9.95
CA GLY A 267 15.64 -10.31 -9.70
C GLY A 267 15.89 -9.50 -10.96
N GLY A 268 16.55 -8.36 -10.81
CA GLY A 268 16.87 -7.51 -11.95
C GLY A 268 17.13 -6.07 -11.56
N THR A 269 16.95 -5.18 -12.54
CA THR A 269 17.05 -3.73 -12.37
C THR A 269 15.75 -3.07 -12.89
N ARG A 270 15.16 -2.21 -12.09
CA ARG A 270 13.97 -1.44 -12.47
C ARG A 270 14.05 -0.03 -11.88
N HIS A 271 13.58 0.97 -12.62
CA HIS A 271 13.71 2.39 -12.23
C HIS A 271 15.15 2.81 -11.87
N GLY A 272 16.13 2.23 -12.56
CA GLY A 272 17.55 2.54 -12.36
C GLY A 272 18.19 1.91 -11.11
N ALA A 273 17.45 1.10 -10.33
CA ALA A 273 17.95 0.46 -9.13
C ALA A 273 17.85 -1.08 -9.18
N PRO A 274 18.85 -1.81 -8.66
CA PRO A 274 18.80 -3.27 -8.59
C PRO A 274 17.84 -3.73 -7.48
N TYR A 275 17.18 -4.87 -7.73
CA TYR A 275 16.40 -5.60 -6.74
C TYR A 275 16.77 -7.08 -6.75
N GLN A 276 16.61 -7.71 -5.60
CA GLN A 276 17.01 -9.10 -5.41
C GLN A 276 15.97 -10.08 -5.96
N SER A 277 16.44 -11.26 -6.36
CA SER A 277 15.55 -12.38 -6.69
C SER A 277 14.86 -12.90 -5.44
N VAL A 278 13.69 -13.52 -5.63
CA VAL A 278 12.89 -14.11 -4.56
C VAL A 278 13.71 -15.15 -3.77
N ASN A 279 14.53 -15.97 -4.45
CA ASN A 279 15.37 -16.95 -3.80
C ASN A 279 16.46 -16.30 -2.93
N GLN A 280 17.08 -15.20 -3.39
CA GLN A 280 18.05 -14.46 -2.57
C GLN A 280 17.40 -13.88 -1.32
N VAL A 281 16.19 -13.33 -1.43
CA VAL A 281 15.44 -12.80 -0.28
C VAL A 281 15.03 -13.93 0.68
N PHE A 282 14.56 -15.05 0.16
CA PHE A 282 14.29 -16.24 0.98
C PHE A 282 15.52 -16.70 1.74
N ASP A 283 16.69 -16.78 1.08
CA ASP A 283 17.96 -17.14 1.71
C ASP A 283 18.42 -16.11 2.75
N THR A 284 18.18 -14.81 2.51
CA THR A 284 18.43 -13.75 3.49
C THR A 284 17.65 -13.99 4.77
N PHE A 285 16.32 -14.21 4.67
CA PHE A 285 15.49 -14.46 5.85
C PHE A 285 15.77 -15.83 6.48
N ARG A 286 16.05 -16.84 5.69
CA ARG A 286 16.47 -18.15 6.19
C ARG A 286 17.74 -18.07 7.04
N THR A 287 18.72 -17.31 6.58
CA THR A 287 19.96 -17.05 7.33
C THR A 287 19.70 -16.22 8.58
N LYS A 288 18.94 -15.12 8.46
CA LYS A 288 18.55 -14.25 9.59
C LYS A 288 17.79 -15.02 10.67
N ASN A 289 16.93 -15.95 10.27
CA ASN A 289 16.12 -16.77 11.17
C ASN A 289 16.85 -18.03 11.67
N GLY A 290 18.13 -18.19 11.34
CA GLY A 290 18.98 -19.30 11.83
C GLY A 290 18.51 -20.67 11.37
N CYS A 291 17.96 -20.77 10.16
CA CYS A 291 17.40 -22.00 9.63
C CYS A 291 18.51 -22.97 9.14
N GLY A 292 18.20 -24.26 9.25
CA GLY A 292 19.02 -25.34 8.69
C GLY A 292 18.74 -25.62 7.21
N TYR A 293 18.05 -26.72 6.92
CA TYR A 293 17.73 -27.16 5.56
C TYR A 293 16.31 -26.72 5.15
N THR A 294 15.95 -26.96 3.88
CA THR A 294 14.62 -26.69 3.34
C THR A 294 13.92 -27.98 2.94
N VAL A 295 12.58 -27.98 3.04
CA VAL A 295 11.71 -29.02 2.52
C VAL A 295 10.71 -28.33 1.60
N SER A 296 10.58 -28.87 0.38
CA SER A 296 9.58 -28.38 -0.59
C SER A 296 8.44 -29.38 -0.74
N ASP A 297 7.23 -28.88 -0.71
CA ASP A 297 6.01 -29.63 -1.00
C ASP A 297 5.30 -28.96 -2.19
N THR A 298 5.09 -29.75 -3.24
CA THR A 298 4.32 -29.33 -4.41
C THR A 298 2.91 -29.89 -4.26
N GLY A 299 2.13 -29.30 -3.35
CA GLY A 299 0.74 -29.69 -3.08
C GLY A 299 -0.20 -29.49 -4.27
N SER A 300 0.19 -28.65 -5.22
CA SER A 300 -0.50 -28.50 -6.50
C SER A 300 0.51 -28.17 -7.60
N TRP A 301 0.15 -28.42 -8.86
CA TRP A 301 1.00 -28.05 -10.01
C TRP A 301 1.21 -26.51 -10.13
N LYS A 302 0.38 -25.72 -9.45
CA LYS A 302 0.45 -24.25 -9.46
C LYS A 302 1.34 -23.68 -8.37
N VAL A 303 1.48 -24.33 -7.23
CA VAL A 303 2.18 -23.77 -6.06
C VAL A 303 3.14 -24.79 -5.47
N THR A 304 4.39 -24.41 -5.35
CA THR A 304 5.38 -25.11 -4.53
C THR A 304 5.60 -24.34 -3.24
N THR A 305 5.38 -24.95 -2.10
CA THR A 305 5.70 -24.41 -0.78
C THR A 305 7.04 -24.95 -0.33
N THR A 306 8.03 -24.08 -0.15
CA THR A 306 9.32 -24.38 0.42
C THR A 306 9.42 -23.86 1.84
N THR A 307 9.56 -24.74 2.81
CA THR A 307 9.67 -24.41 4.23
C THR A 307 11.07 -24.65 4.72
N ALA A 308 11.69 -23.63 5.32
CA ALA A 308 12.93 -23.79 6.02
C ALA A 308 12.72 -24.50 7.37
N GLN A 309 13.63 -25.38 7.73
CA GLN A 309 13.55 -26.24 8.91
C GLN A 309 14.58 -25.85 9.97
N ARG A 310 14.29 -26.17 11.23
CA ARG A 310 15.18 -25.90 12.37
C ARG A 310 15.50 -24.42 12.53
N CYS A 311 14.49 -23.56 12.33
CA CYS A 311 14.62 -22.13 12.43
C CYS A 311 14.29 -21.62 13.85
N ASN A 312 14.84 -20.47 14.21
CA ASN A 312 14.38 -19.67 15.36
C ASN A 312 13.05 -18.94 15.04
N ALA A 313 12.74 -18.75 13.76
CA ALA A 313 11.47 -18.21 13.29
C ALA A 313 11.07 -18.87 11.96
N GLU A 314 9.79 -19.18 11.79
CA GLU A 314 9.24 -19.83 10.60
C GLU A 314 9.56 -19.03 9.33
N THR A 315 10.06 -19.68 8.29
CA THR A 315 10.43 -19.05 7.03
C THR A 315 9.94 -19.91 5.87
N VAL A 316 9.00 -19.34 5.10
CA VAL A 316 8.26 -20.04 4.05
C VAL A 316 8.28 -19.25 2.75
N LEU A 317 8.48 -19.95 1.66
CA LEU A 317 8.34 -19.44 0.29
C LEU A 317 7.24 -20.23 -0.43
N GLN A 318 6.24 -19.54 -0.93
CA GLN A 318 5.26 -20.07 -1.89
C GLN A 318 5.59 -19.57 -3.29
N THR A 319 6.13 -20.44 -4.12
CA THR A 319 6.40 -20.17 -5.53
C THR A 319 5.16 -20.47 -6.35
N VAL A 320 4.56 -19.43 -6.96
CA VAL A 320 3.37 -19.56 -7.81
C VAL A 320 3.79 -19.74 -9.25
N HIS A 321 3.72 -20.96 -9.79
CA HIS A 321 4.17 -21.27 -11.15
C HIS A 321 3.28 -20.60 -12.19
N GLY A 322 3.89 -19.82 -13.08
CA GLY A 322 3.18 -19.02 -14.10
C GLY A 322 2.38 -17.84 -13.54
N GLY A 323 2.46 -17.59 -12.22
CA GLY A 323 1.83 -16.41 -11.60
C GLY A 323 2.48 -15.11 -12.01
N GLY A 324 1.69 -14.09 -12.32
CA GLY A 324 2.13 -12.73 -12.64
C GLY A 324 2.20 -11.82 -11.41
N HIS A 325 2.32 -10.51 -11.67
CA HIS A 325 2.38 -9.47 -10.63
C HIS A 325 0.98 -9.16 -10.06
N THR A 326 0.56 -9.87 -9.03
CA THR A 326 -0.80 -9.71 -8.49
C THR A 326 -0.89 -10.09 -7.00
N TRP A 327 -1.96 -9.66 -6.35
CA TRP A 327 -2.41 -10.15 -5.05
C TRP A 327 -3.22 -11.44 -5.25
N PHE A 328 -2.62 -12.50 -5.64
CA PHE A 328 -3.21 -13.78 -6.01
C PHE A 328 -4.62 -14.02 -5.45
N PRO A 329 -5.69 -13.92 -6.30
CA PRO A 329 -7.06 -14.14 -5.86
C PRO A 329 -7.42 -15.62 -5.78
N SER A 330 -6.55 -16.49 -6.31
CA SER A 330 -6.77 -17.94 -6.34
C SER A 330 -5.45 -18.67 -6.55
N ALA A 331 -5.30 -19.82 -5.90
CA ALA A 331 -4.19 -20.77 -6.03
C ALA A 331 -2.77 -20.12 -6.00
N PRO A 332 -2.32 -19.54 -4.86
CA PRO A 332 -3.00 -19.48 -3.57
C PRO A 332 -3.99 -18.32 -3.50
N VAL A 333 -4.88 -18.31 -2.52
CA VAL A 333 -5.64 -17.11 -2.13
C VAL A 333 -4.78 -16.32 -1.16
N ALA A 334 -4.14 -15.25 -1.65
CA ALA A 334 -3.12 -14.53 -0.88
C ALA A 334 -3.66 -13.96 0.44
N SER A 335 -4.92 -13.48 0.47
CA SER A 335 -5.55 -12.99 1.69
C SER A 335 -5.64 -14.06 2.76
N GLU A 336 -6.07 -15.28 2.41
CA GLU A 336 -6.19 -16.41 3.33
C GLU A 336 -4.83 -16.91 3.80
N GLU A 337 -3.89 -17.13 2.87
CA GLU A 337 -2.55 -17.65 3.19
C GLU A 337 -1.77 -16.68 4.08
N THR A 338 -1.81 -15.38 3.76
CA THR A 338 -1.09 -14.38 4.56
C THR A 338 -1.71 -14.20 5.94
N THR A 339 -3.04 -14.05 6.06
CA THR A 339 -3.70 -13.90 7.36
C THR A 339 -3.55 -15.14 8.22
N LYS A 340 -3.67 -16.34 7.64
CA LYS A 340 -3.42 -17.62 8.34
C LYS A 340 -1.98 -17.72 8.86
N PHE A 341 -1.00 -17.32 8.03
CA PHE A 341 0.40 -17.29 8.45
C PHE A 341 0.62 -16.29 9.59
N LEU A 342 0.16 -15.06 9.42
CA LEU A 342 0.38 -13.98 10.40
C LEU A 342 -0.31 -14.26 11.74
N SER A 343 -1.57 -14.72 11.71
CA SER A 343 -2.38 -14.93 12.92
C SER A 343 -1.81 -15.99 13.86
N ARG A 344 -1.07 -16.99 13.36
CA ARG A 344 -0.46 -18.00 14.24
C ARG A 344 0.80 -17.51 14.96
N HIS A 345 1.26 -16.29 14.64
CA HIS A 345 2.40 -15.63 15.28
C HIS A 345 2.00 -14.39 16.11
N LEU A 346 0.70 -14.11 16.25
CA LEU A 346 0.11 -13.00 17.00
C LEU A 346 -0.60 -13.49 18.31
#